data_22f5fdd07d56ff4a8ee141d6e514b9e1
#
_entry.id   22f5fdd07d56ff4a8ee141d6e514b9e1
#
_cell.length_a   1.000
_cell.length_b   1.000
_cell.length_c   1.000
_cell.angle_alpha   90.00
_cell.angle_beta   90.00
_cell.angle_gamma   90.00
#
_symmetry.space_group_name_H-M   'P 1'
#
loop_
_entity.id
_entity.type
_entity.pdbx_description
1 polymer ?
#
loop_
_entity_poly.entity_id
_entity_poly.type
_entity_poly.pdbx_seq_one_letter_code
_entity_poly.pdbx_strand_id
1 'polypeptide(L)'
;MRYWHPFTESAIADMKADGIDQIVVLPLYPHFSISTSGSSFRELKILRDSDHDFKKIPMRCIRSWFSESGYIKSMVELISQQISLCESPTNAHIFFTAHGVP
;
A
#
# COMPACT_ATOMS: atom_id res chain seq x y z
N MET A 1 -7.85 7.33 4.69
CA MET A 1 -6.60 7.96 5.17
C MET A 1 -6.67 8.15 6.68
N ARG A 2 -5.53 8.18 7.36
CA ARG A 2 -5.53 8.19 8.82
C ARG A 2 -5.75 9.56 9.45
N TYR A 3 -5.31 10.60 8.78
CA TYR A 3 -5.35 11.97 9.31
C TYR A 3 -6.22 12.92 8.49
N TRP A 4 -6.87 12.41 7.45
CA TRP A 4 -7.73 13.17 6.56
C TRP A 4 -8.78 12.29 5.90
N HIS A 5 -9.80 12.93 5.37
CA HIS A 5 -10.88 12.23 4.67
C HIS A 5 -10.45 11.55 3.36
N PRO A 6 -11.09 10.42 3.01
CA PRO A 6 -12.09 9.70 3.82
C PRO A 6 -11.42 8.94 4.97
N PHE A 7 -12.05 8.93 6.14
CA PHE A 7 -11.65 8.06 7.24
C PHE A 7 -12.06 6.61 6.96
N THR A 8 -11.40 5.67 7.63
CA THR A 8 -11.64 4.24 7.42
C THR A 8 -13.09 3.85 7.74
N GLU A 9 -13.67 4.43 8.78
CA GLU A 9 -15.07 4.20 9.17
C GLU A 9 -16.06 4.65 8.08
N SER A 10 -15.80 5.80 7.46
CA SER A 10 -16.63 6.29 6.35
C SER A 10 -16.56 5.35 5.16
N ALA A 11 -15.37 4.91 4.79
CA ALA A 11 -15.20 3.96 3.69
C ALA A 11 -15.89 2.61 3.96
N ILE A 12 -15.85 2.12 5.21
CA ILE A 12 -16.57 0.91 5.62
C ILE A 12 -18.09 1.11 5.51
N ALA A 13 -18.60 2.28 5.93
CA ALA A 13 -20.03 2.59 5.83
C ALA A 13 -20.50 2.61 4.37
N ASP A 14 -19.73 3.24 3.48
CA ASP A 14 -20.02 3.30 2.04
C ASP A 14 -20.01 1.88 1.42
N MET A 15 -18.99 1.08 1.72
CA MET A 15 -18.90 -0.31 1.25
C MET A 15 -20.09 -1.16 1.71
N LYS A 16 -20.55 -0.98 2.95
CA LYS A 16 -21.75 -1.67 3.47
C LYS A 16 -23.01 -1.20 2.75
N ALA A 17 -23.15 0.09 2.48
CA ALA A 17 -24.29 0.65 1.75
C ALA A 17 -24.36 0.13 0.30
N ASP A 18 -23.19 -0.06 -0.33
CA ASP A 18 -23.06 -0.61 -1.68
C ASP A 18 -23.32 -2.13 -1.72
N GLY A 19 -23.47 -2.79 -0.59
CA GLY A 19 -23.78 -4.22 -0.50
C GLY A 19 -22.68 -5.14 -1.00
N ILE A 20 -21.43 -4.76 -0.79
CA ILE A 20 -20.27 -5.57 -1.19
C ILE A 20 -20.23 -6.91 -0.43
N ASP A 21 -19.75 -7.95 -1.10
CA ASP A 21 -19.69 -9.31 -0.57
C ASP A 21 -18.25 -9.76 -0.18
N GLN A 22 -17.22 -9.03 -0.60
CA GLN A 22 -15.84 -9.30 -0.21
C GLN A 22 -14.96 -8.06 -0.34
N ILE A 23 -13.85 -8.03 0.41
CA ILE A 23 -12.89 -6.92 0.43
C ILE A 23 -11.48 -7.44 0.18
N VAL A 24 -10.74 -6.74 -0.69
CA VAL A 24 -9.29 -6.87 -0.82
C VAL A 24 -8.64 -5.56 -0.39
N VAL A 25 -7.81 -5.63 0.63
CA VAL A 25 -7.07 -4.47 1.14
C VAL A 25 -5.68 -4.44 0.50
N LEU A 26 -5.44 -3.41 -0.31
CA LEU A 26 -4.16 -3.15 -0.96
C LEU A 26 -3.55 -1.85 -0.42
N PRO A 27 -2.63 -1.90 0.55
CA PRO A 27 -1.87 -0.73 0.93
C PRO A 27 -0.96 -0.27 -0.22
N LEU A 28 -0.94 1.02 -0.49
CA LEU A 28 -0.09 1.58 -1.55
C LEU A 28 1.38 1.75 -1.10
N TYR A 29 1.81 0.89 -0.20
CA TYR A 29 3.20 0.73 0.24
C TYR A 29 3.72 -0.61 -0.26
N PRO A 30 4.72 -0.63 -1.17
CA PRO A 30 5.28 -1.89 -1.69
C PRO A 30 5.87 -2.78 -0.60
N HIS A 31 6.53 -2.16 0.38
CA HIS A 31 7.16 -2.81 1.52
C HIS A 31 6.26 -2.78 2.76
N PHE A 32 6.31 -3.84 3.54
CA PHE A 32 5.63 -3.87 4.83
C PHE A 32 6.47 -3.17 5.90
N SER A 33 5.82 -2.33 6.71
CA SER A 33 6.35 -1.88 8.00
C SER A 33 5.23 -1.79 9.02
N ILE A 34 5.59 -1.83 10.31
CA ILE A 34 4.62 -1.73 11.41
C ILE A 34 3.91 -0.38 11.39
N SER A 35 4.65 0.69 11.07
CA SER A 35 4.15 2.06 11.07
C SER A 35 3.32 2.45 9.84
N THR A 36 3.39 1.69 8.76
CA THR A 36 2.65 1.93 7.51
C THR A 36 1.53 0.90 7.33
N SER A 37 1.76 -0.14 6.55
CA SER A 37 0.76 -1.19 6.27
C SER A 37 0.27 -1.88 7.55
N GLY A 38 1.17 -2.17 8.48
CA GLY A 38 0.84 -2.80 9.76
C GLY A 38 -0.13 -1.95 10.60
N SER A 39 0.10 -0.64 10.62
CA SER A 39 -0.79 0.31 11.30
C SER A 39 -2.19 0.34 10.68
N SER A 40 -2.29 0.35 9.35
CA SER A 40 -3.58 0.31 8.65
C SER A 40 -4.31 -1.01 8.88
N PHE A 41 -3.61 -2.14 8.87
CA PHE A 41 -4.22 -3.44 9.15
C PHE A 41 -4.71 -3.55 10.60
N ARG A 42 -3.97 -2.97 11.55
CA ARG A 42 -4.39 -2.92 12.95
C ARG A 42 -5.67 -2.12 13.13
N GLU A 43 -5.78 -0.97 12.50
CA GLU A 43 -7.00 -0.15 12.52
C GLU A 43 -8.19 -0.91 11.93
N LEU A 44 -8.03 -1.49 10.75
CA LEU A 44 -9.07 -2.33 10.12
C LEU A 44 -9.49 -3.50 11.02
N LYS A 45 -8.54 -4.13 11.70
CA LYS A 45 -8.85 -5.20 12.65
C LYS A 45 -9.69 -4.71 13.82
N ILE A 46 -9.35 -3.58 14.41
CA ILE A 46 -10.10 -2.98 15.53
C ILE A 46 -11.54 -2.68 15.10
N LEU A 47 -11.72 -2.02 13.95
CA LEU A 47 -13.03 -1.69 13.41
C LEU A 47 -13.85 -2.96 13.09
N ARG A 48 -13.20 -3.97 12.53
CA ARG A 48 -13.83 -5.24 12.21
C ARG A 48 -14.28 -6.01 13.46
N ASP A 49 -13.50 -5.94 14.53
CA ASP A 49 -13.86 -6.60 15.80
C ASP A 49 -15.00 -5.86 16.53
N SER A 50 -15.18 -4.57 16.27
CA SER A 50 -16.26 -3.74 16.85
C SER A 50 -17.56 -3.70 16.02
N ASP A 51 -17.51 -4.05 14.74
CA ASP A 51 -18.66 -4.04 13.83
C ASP A 51 -19.02 -5.46 13.36
N HIS A 52 -20.12 -5.97 13.88
CA HIS A 52 -20.58 -7.34 13.62
C HIS A 52 -20.88 -7.59 12.12
N ASP A 53 -21.43 -6.62 11.41
CA ASP A 53 -21.77 -6.77 10.00
C ASP A 53 -20.52 -6.68 9.14
N PHE A 54 -19.61 -5.77 9.44
CA PHE A 54 -18.30 -5.69 8.78
C PHE A 54 -17.47 -6.97 9.01
N LYS A 55 -17.57 -7.56 10.20
CA LYS A 55 -16.90 -8.82 10.54
C LYS A 55 -17.31 -10.00 9.65
N LYS A 56 -18.56 -10.03 9.17
CA LYS A 56 -19.07 -11.09 8.30
C LYS A 56 -18.54 -11.02 6.87
N ILE A 57 -18.14 -9.84 6.41
CA ILE A 57 -17.63 -9.66 5.05
C ILE A 57 -16.23 -10.27 4.94
N PRO A 58 -16.00 -11.27 4.06
CA PRO A 58 -14.66 -11.83 3.83
C PRO A 58 -13.67 -10.75 3.44
N MET A 59 -12.50 -10.74 4.09
CA MET A 59 -11.45 -9.75 3.84
C MET A 59 -10.11 -10.42 3.67
N ARG A 60 -9.39 -10.03 2.63
CA ARG A 60 -8.01 -10.43 2.35
C ARG A 60 -7.12 -9.19 2.34
N CYS A 61 -5.92 -9.30 2.91
CA CYS A 61 -4.96 -8.21 2.95
C CYS A 61 -3.70 -8.58 2.18
N ILE A 62 -3.30 -7.74 1.23
CA ILE A 62 -2.01 -7.84 0.55
C ILE A 62 -0.98 -7.17 1.45
N ARG A 63 -0.09 -7.96 2.03
CA ARG A 63 0.87 -7.49 3.02
C ARG A 63 1.99 -6.66 2.42
N SER A 64 2.51 -7.10 1.28
CA SER A 64 3.59 -6.44 0.54
C SER A 64 3.56 -6.88 -0.91
N TRP A 65 4.12 -6.07 -1.79
CA TRP A 65 4.16 -6.32 -3.24
C TRP A 65 5.44 -5.78 -3.90
N PHE A 66 6.52 -5.62 -3.12
CA PHE A 66 7.80 -5.09 -3.57
C PHE A 66 8.48 -5.96 -4.65
N SER A 67 8.13 -7.24 -4.72
CA SER A 67 8.67 -8.19 -5.71
C SER A 67 7.74 -8.41 -6.91
N GLU A 68 6.63 -7.67 -6.99
CA GLU A 68 5.70 -7.76 -8.11
C GLU A 68 6.41 -7.29 -9.41
N SER A 69 6.27 -8.09 -10.48
CA SER A 69 7.05 -7.90 -11.72
C SER A 69 6.77 -6.56 -12.41
N GLY A 70 5.52 -6.10 -12.42
CA GLY A 70 5.13 -4.81 -12.99
C GLY A 70 5.73 -3.64 -12.22
N TYR A 71 5.77 -3.74 -10.89
CA TYR A 71 6.42 -2.73 -10.05
C TYR A 71 7.92 -2.64 -10.33
N ILE A 72 8.62 -3.77 -10.35
CA ILE A 72 10.06 -3.83 -10.65
C ILE A 72 10.33 -3.27 -12.06
N LYS A 73 9.54 -3.66 -13.05
CA LYS A 73 9.68 -3.17 -14.42
C LYS A 73 9.53 -1.65 -14.49
N SER A 74 8.53 -1.08 -13.84
CA SER A 74 8.32 0.38 -13.78
C SER A 74 9.50 1.10 -13.13
N MET A 75 10.05 0.56 -12.05
CA MET A 75 11.25 1.12 -11.40
C MET A 75 12.48 1.08 -12.32
N VAL A 76 12.68 -0.03 -13.03
CA VAL A 76 13.78 -0.17 -14.00
C VAL A 76 13.63 0.83 -15.15
N GLU A 77 12.43 1.01 -15.67
CA GLU A 77 12.16 1.98 -16.74
C GLU A 77 12.48 3.42 -16.29
N LEU A 78 12.03 3.82 -15.12
CA LEU A 78 12.29 5.16 -14.57
C LEU A 78 13.82 5.40 -14.36
N ILE A 79 14.52 4.43 -13.78
CA ILE A 79 15.96 4.50 -13.58
C ILE A 79 16.69 4.59 -14.93
N SER A 80 16.33 3.74 -15.89
CA SER A 80 16.95 3.71 -17.21
C SER A 80 16.76 5.03 -17.98
N GLN A 81 15.59 5.65 -17.87
CA GLN A 81 15.32 6.96 -18.43
C GLN A 81 16.28 8.02 -17.87
N GLN A 82 16.49 8.04 -16.55
CA GLN A 82 17.39 9.00 -15.92
C GLN A 82 18.86 8.76 -16.28
N ILE A 83 19.28 7.49 -16.30
CA ILE A 83 20.66 7.14 -16.70
C ILE A 83 20.94 7.59 -18.13
N SER A 84 19.98 7.46 -19.05
CA SER A 84 20.16 7.88 -20.46
C SER A 84 20.37 9.38 -20.63
N LEU A 85 19.98 10.20 -19.65
CA LEU A 85 20.19 11.65 -19.64
C LEU A 85 21.55 12.06 -19.06
N CYS A 86 22.31 11.13 -18.49
CA CYS A 86 23.64 11.42 -17.97
C CYS A 86 24.65 11.59 -19.12
N GLU A 87 25.64 12.48 -18.95
CA GLU A 87 26.73 12.70 -19.93
C GLU A 87 27.54 11.41 -20.14
N SER A 88 27.70 10.60 -19.09
CA SER A 88 28.44 9.34 -19.14
C SER A 88 27.59 8.19 -18.55
N PRO A 89 26.62 7.66 -19.30
CA PRO A 89 25.70 6.62 -18.78
C PRO A 89 26.41 5.38 -18.24
N THR A 90 27.55 4.99 -18.84
CA THR A 90 28.35 3.82 -18.42
C THR A 90 29.04 3.99 -17.07
N ASN A 91 29.25 5.25 -16.64
CA ASN A 91 29.86 5.60 -15.36
C ASN A 91 28.83 6.15 -14.35
N ALA A 92 27.54 6.01 -14.64
CA ALA A 92 26.50 6.46 -13.75
C ALA A 92 26.45 5.61 -12.47
N HIS A 93 26.30 6.25 -11.34
CA HIS A 93 26.07 5.62 -10.05
C HIS A 93 24.63 5.88 -9.59
N ILE A 94 23.97 4.83 -9.10
CA ILE A 94 22.62 4.92 -8.56
C ILE A 94 22.72 5.04 -7.04
N PHE A 95 22.23 6.13 -6.49
CA PHE A 95 22.16 6.34 -5.05
C PHE A 95 20.73 6.07 -4.56
N PHE A 96 20.52 4.94 -3.87
CA PHE A 96 19.24 4.60 -3.27
C PHE A 96 19.09 5.27 -1.92
N THR A 97 17.97 5.97 -1.74
CA THR A 97 17.57 6.53 -0.45
C THR A 97 16.29 5.89 0.03
N ALA A 98 16.19 5.65 1.31
CA ALA A 98 14.99 5.09 1.93
C ALA A 98 14.70 5.78 3.25
N HIS A 99 13.41 5.93 3.56
CA HIS A 99 13.00 6.39 4.88
C HIS A 99 13.08 5.23 5.87
N GLY A 100 13.98 5.37 6.85
CA GLY A 100 14.11 4.40 7.92
C GLY A 100 12.92 4.47 8.88
N VAL A 101 12.47 3.31 9.34
CA VAL A 101 11.47 3.18 10.42
C VAL A 101 12.10 2.45 11.59
N PRO A 102 11.78 2.84 12.84
CA PRO A 102 12.28 2.14 14.04
C PRO A 102 11.82 0.68 14.07
#